data_f2de278c0220d8c6174bab2a4b8dcd8c
#
_entry.id   f2de278c0220d8c6174bab2a4b8dcd8c
#
_cell.length_a   1.000
_cell.length_b   1.000
_cell.length_c   1.000
_cell.angle_alpha   90.00
_cell.angle_beta   90.00
_cell.angle_gamma   90.00
#
_symmetry.space_group_name_H-M   'P 1'
#
loop_
_entity.id
_entity.type
_entity.pdbx_description
1 polymer ?
#
loop_
_entity_poly.entity_id
_entity_poly.type
_entity_poly.pdbx_seq_one_letter_code
_entity_poly.pdbx_strand_id
1 'polypeptide(L)'
;MSSVSRLTALIGPARVKDLIFTARLIGAEEAASVGLLTEVVEDVSALQRRVDELAMLIAGNAPLTLNATKQALARLQRRLSREEGEDLILMCYMSRDFREGLDAFLNKRQPQWAGE
;
A
#
# COMPACT_ATOMS: atom_id res chain seq x y z
N MET A 1 -5.75 -4.06 -9.45
CA MET A 1 -5.60 -2.71 -8.85
C MET A 1 -4.13 -2.48 -8.56
N SER A 2 -3.50 -1.49 -9.16
CA SER A 2 -2.07 -1.25 -8.95
C SER A 2 -1.82 -0.70 -7.54
N SER A 3 -0.71 -1.09 -6.93
CA SER A 3 -0.28 -0.57 -5.62
C SER A 3 -0.14 0.96 -5.64
N VAL A 4 0.26 1.52 -6.77
CA VAL A 4 0.43 2.96 -6.98
C VAL A 4 -0.87 3.73 -6.80
N SER A 5 -1.98 3.27 -7.39
CA SER A 5 -3.26 3.97 -7.26
C SER A 5 -3.80 3.95 -5.83
N ARG A 6 -3.62 2.84 -5.11
CA ARG A 6 -3.99 2.74 -3.69
C ARG A 6 -3.17 3.66 -2.81
N LEU A 7 -1.84 3.62 -2.97
CA LEU A 7 -0.94 4.49 -2.22
C LEU A 7 -1.21 5.96 -2.51
N THR A 8 -1.42 6.32 -3.77
CA THR A 8 -1.73 7.70 -4.15
C THR A 8 -3.02 8.21 -3.51
N ALA A 9 -4.04 7.36 -3.41
CA ALA A 9 -5.29 7.71 -2.74
C ALA A 9 -5.14 7.90 -1.22
N LEU A 10 -4.17 7.21 -0.59
CA LEU A 10 -3.92 7.29 0.85
C LEU A 10 -3.00 8.46 1.23
N ILE A 11 -1.87 8.62 0.55
CA ILE A 11 -0.79 9.53 0.98
C ILE A 11 -0.43 10.61 -0.04
N GLY A 12 -1.13 10.64 -1.16
CA GLY A 12 -0.91 11.60 -2.24
C GLY A 12 0.28 11.28 -3.15
N PRO A 13 0.30 11.86 -4.36
CA PRO A 13 1.28 11.48 -5.39
C PRO A 13 2.73 11.86 -5.06
N ALA A 14 2.94 12.96 -4.33
CA ALA A 14 4.30 13.41 -3.98
C ALA A 14 5.02 12.40 -3.08
N ARG A 15 4.34 11.89 -2.04
CA ARG A 15 4.90 10.90 -1.12
C ARG A 15 5.08 9.54 -1.78
N VAL A 16 4.16 9.17 -2.68
CA VAL A 16 4.30 7.94 -3.46
C VAL A 16 5.54 7.98 -4.35
N LYS A 17 5.79 9.11 -5.02
CA LYS A 17 7.02 9.30 -5.82
C LYS A 17 8.27 9.19 -4.95
N ASP A 18 8.31 9.85 -3.80
CA ASP A 18 9.43 9.76 -2.87
C ASP A 18 9.72 8.31 -2.49
N LEU A 19 8.73 7.57 -2.01
CA LEU A 19 8.92 6.20 -1.56
C LEU A 19 9.33 5.25 -2.70
N ILE A 20 8.67 5.34 -3.86
CA ILE A 20 8.92 4.41 -4.96
C ILE A 20 10.24 4.72 -5.67
N PHE A 21 10.55 6.01 -5.92
CA PHE A 21 11.74 6.37 -6.68
C PHE A 21 13.01 6.21 -5.87
N THR A 22 12.94 6.43 -4.54
CA THR A 22 14.09 6.24 -3.66
C THR A 22 14.23 4.80 -3.18
N ALA A 23 13.18 3.97 -3.31
CA ALA A 23 13.12 2.60 -2.78
C ALA A 23 13.50 2.50 -1.29
N ARG A 24 13.35 3.60 -0.53
CA ARG A 24 13.66 3.64 0.90
C ARG A 24 12.62 2.90 1.73
N LEU A 25 13.05 2.35 2.83
CA LEU A 25 12.17 1.80 3.86
C LEU A 25 11.71 2.92 4.81
N ILE A 26 10.47 2.81 5.28
CA ILE A 26 9.91 3.69 6.29
C ILE A 26 9.53 2.89 7.54
N GLY A 27 9.69 3.50 8.71
CA GLY A 27 9.25 2.93 9.98
C GLY A 27 7.75 3.12 10.21
N ALA A 28 7.23 2.48 11.27
CA ALA A 28 5.81 2.53 11.63
C ALA A 28 5.35 3.96 11.95
N GLU A 29 6.15 4.73 12.68
CA GLU A 29 5.83 6.11 13.04
C GLU A 29 5.71 7.02 11.81
N GLU A 30 6.63 6.90 10.86
CA GLU A 30 6.54 7.65 9.60
C GLU A 30 5.32 7.21 8.80
N ALA A 31 5.06 5.90 8.72
CA ALA A 31 3.89 5.36 8.03
C ALA A 31 2.57 5.88 8.63
N ALA A 32 2.49 6.03 9.95
CA ALA A 32 1.35 6.65 10.62
C ALA A 32 1.26 8.15 10.31
N SER A 33 2.36 8.87 10.38
CA SER A 33 2.39 10.32 10.13
C SER A 33 1.97 10.71 8.73
N VAL A 34 2.18 9.83 7.74
CA VAL A 34 1.77 10.05 6.35
C VAL A 34 0.39 9.47 6.00
N GLY A 35 -0.28 8.80 6.94
CA GLY A 35 -1.63 8.27 6.77
C GLY A 35 -1.71 6.87 6.15
N LEU A 36 -0.62 6.12 6.14
CA LEU A 36 -0.62 4.70 5.74
C LEU A 36 -1.15 3.80 6.86
N LEU A 37 -0.89 4.17 8.11
CA LEU A 37 -1.40 3.50 9.30
C LEU A 37 -2.31 4.44 10.08
N THR A 38 -3.32 3.89 10.74
CA THR A 38 -4.24 4.64 11.58
C THR A 38 -3.60 5.00 12.92
N GLU A 39 -2.85 4.05 13.50
CA GLU A 39 -2.12 4.20 14.76
C GLU A 39 -0.96 3.20 14.84
N VAL A 40 -0.05 3.45 15.77
CA VAL A 40 1.06 2.56 16.13
C VAL A 40 0.94 2.23 17.60
N VAL A 41 1.21 1.00 17.98
CA VAL A 41 1.16 0.51 19.36
C VAL A 41 2.52 -0.08 19.76
N GLU A 42 2.76 -0.20 21.06
CA GLU A 42 4.07 -0.54 21.61
C GLU A 42 4.52 -1.98 21.28
N ASP A 43 3.59 -2.93 21.34
CA ASP A 43 3.89 -4.36 21.17
C ASP A 43 2.69 -5.16 20.60
N VAL A 44 2.93 -6.45 20.34
CA VAL A 44 1.92 -7.37 19.82
C VAL A 44 0.73 -7.54 20.78
N SER A 45 0.97 -7.52 22.09
CA SER A 45 -0.09 -7.64 23.09
C SER A 45 -0.97 -6.39 23.11
N ALA A 46 -0.37 -5.20 22.98
CA ALA A 46 -1.09 -3.93 22.83
C ALA A 46 -1.89 -3.91 21.52
N LEU A 47 -1.33 -4.46 20.44
CA LEU A 47 -2.03 -4.57 19.16
C LEU A 47 -3.30 -5.43 19.30
N GLN A 48 -3.19 -6.60 19.95
CA GLN A 48 -4.34 -7.49 20.12
C GLN A 48 -5.43 -6.81 20.95
N ARG A 49 -5.07 -6.19 22.09
CA ARG A 49 -6.04 -5.45 22.91
C ARG A 49 -6.73 -4.35 22.10
N ARG A 50 -5.96 -3.59 21.32
CA ARG A 50 -6.49 -2.49 20.50
C ARG A 50 -7.42 -2.97 19.40
N VAL A 51 -7.11 -4.08 18.76
CA VAL A 51 -7.99 -4.73 17.76
C VAL A 51 -9.31 -5.14 18.38
N ASP A 52 -9.27 -5.78 19.57
CA ASP A 52 -10.49 -6.21 20.27
C ASP A 52 -11.36 -5.01 20.69
N GLU A 53 -10.75 -3.95 21.22
CA GLU A 53 -11.44 -2.69 21.54
C GLU A 53 -12.14 -2.09 20.32
N LEU A 54 -11.42 -1.96 19.20
CA LEU A 54 -11.97 -1.42 17.95
C LEU A 54 -13.09 -2.30 17.39
N ALA A 55 -12.93 -3.62 17.45
CA ALA A 55 -13.95 -4.55 17.01
C ALA A 55 -15.26 -4.39 17.82
N MET A 56 -15.14 -4.27 19.14
CA MET A 56 -16.30 -4.04 20.03
C MET A 56 -16.94 -2.65 19.77
N LEU A 57 -16.13 -1.63 19.59
CA LEU A 57 -16.62 -0.28 19.26
C LEU A 57 -17.40 -0.28 17.93
N ILE A 58 -16.88 -0.92 16.92
CA ILE A 58 -17.52 -1.04 15.60
C ILE A 58 -18.79 -1.88 15.71
N ALA A 59 -18.78 -2.99 16.45
CA ALA A 59 -19.95 -3.85 16.65
C ALA A 59 -21.09 -3.14 17.37
N GLY A 60 -20.80 -2.12 18.17
CA GLY A 60 -21.81 -1.28 18.84
C GLY A 60 -22.48 -0.24 17.93
N ASN A 61 -22.00 -0.06 16.69
CA ASN A 61 -22.58 0.92 15.76
C ASN A 61 -23.69 0.30 14.88
N ALA A 62 -24.49 1.17 14.23
CA ALA A 62 -25.60 0.78 13.38
C ALA A 62 -25.15 -0.08 12.18
N PRO A 63 -25.57 -1.38 12.08
CA PRO A 63 -25.06 -2.29 11.06
C PRO A 63 -25.35 -1.86 9.62
N LEU A 64 -26.50 -1.24 9.37
CA LEU A 64 -26.86 -0.74 8.04
C LEU A 64 -25.97 0.42 7.61
N THR A 65 -25.63 1.32 8.54
CA THR A 65 -24.72 2.44 8.27
C THR A 65 -23.32 1.93 7.95
N LEU A 66 -22.81 0.96 8.72
CA LEU A 66 -21.51 0.34 8.44
C LEU A 66 -21.49 -0.33 7.06
N ASN A 67 -22.54 -1.09 6.75
CA ASN A 67 -22.64 -1.76 5.45
C ASN A 67 -22.73 -0.74 4.29
N ALA A 68 -23.56 0.28 4.40
CA ALA A 68 -23.68 1.33 3.38
C ALA A 68 -22.36 2.07 3.16
N THR A 69 -21.65 2.42 4.24
CA THR A 69 -20.33 3.06 4.17
C THR A 69 -19.29 2.17 3.49
N LYS A 70 -19.22 0.88 3.86
CA LYS A 70 -18.32 -0.08 3.22
C LYS A 70 -18.59 -0.22 1.72
N GLN A 71 -19.87 -0.29 1.33
CA GLN A 71 -20.25 -0.36 -0.08
C GLN A 71 -19.90 0.93 -0.83
N ALA A 72 -20.15 2.10 -0.23
CA ALA A 72 -19.80 3.39 -0.84
C ALA A 72 -18.29 3.49 -1.09
N LEU A 73 -17.47 3.17 -0.09
CA LEU A 73 -16.01 3.16 -0.22
C LEU A 73 -15.53 2.17 -1.28
N ALA A 74 -16.11 0.95 -1.32
CA ALA A 74 -15.77 -0.05 -2.33
C ALA A 74 -16.12 0.41 -3.76
N ARG A 75 -17.22 1.14 -3.91
CA ARG A 75 -17.61 1.73 -5.22
C ARG A 75 -16.64 2.84 -5.64
N LEU A 76 -16.23 3.71 -4.72
CA LEU A 76 -15.23 4.75 -4.98
C LEU A 76 -13.88 4.14 -5.38
N GLN A 77 -13.42 3.12 -4.65
CA GLN A 77 -12.18 2.43 -4.97
C GLN A 77 -12.21 1.76 -6.35
N ARG A 78 -13.34 1.17 -6.75
CA ARG A 78 -13.49 0.60 -8.09
C ARG A 78 -13.41 1.64 -9.21
N ARG A 79 -13.89 2.85 -8.98
CA ARG A 79 -13.76 3.96 -9.95
C ARG A 79 -12.31 4.43 -10.10
N LEU A 80 -11.55 4.46 -8.99
CA LEU A 80 -10.13 4.81 -8.98
C LEU A 80 -9.22 3.70 -9.52
N SER A 81 -9.68 2.45 -9.52
CA SER A 81 -8.89 1.28 -9.91
C SER A 81 -9.12 0.84 -11.36
N ARG A 82 -9.95 1.55 -12.11
CA ARG A 82 -10.25 1.17 -13.48
C ARG A 82 -9.16 1.74 -14.41
N GLU A 83 -8.22 0.89 -14.76
CA GLU A 83 -7.63 0.76 -16.07
C GLU A 83 -6.34 1.43 -16.51
N GLU A 84 -5.66 2.26 -15.82
CA GLU A 84 -4.51 2.93 -16.47
C GLU A 84 -3.16 2.51 -15.88
N GLY A 85 -2.73 1.30 -16.07
CA GLY A 85 -1.42 0.88 -15.57
C GLY A 85 -1.09 -0.60 -15.69
N GLU A 86 -1.97 -1.44 -16.21
CA GLU A 86 -1.66 -2.86 -16.44
C GLU A 86 -0.57 -3.02 -17.50
N ASP A 87 -0.62 -2.20 -18.55
CA ASP A 87 0.39 -2.09 -19.60
C ASP A 87 1.75 -1.68 -19.03
N LEU A 88 1.80 -0.72 -18.12
CA LEU A 88 3.02 -0.27 -17.46
C LEU A 88 3.61 -1.34 -16.53
N ILE A 89 2.74 -2.04 -15.80
CA ILE A 89 3.17 -3.18 -14.96
C ILE A 89 3.74 -4.28 -15.85
N LEU A 90 3.04 -4.63 -16.93
CA LEU A 90 3.49 -5.64 -17.88
C LEU A 90 4.83 -5.25 -18.51
N MET A 91 4.98 -3.99 -18.91
CA MET A 91 6.24 -3.44 -19.42
C MET A 91 7.40 -3.70 -18.43
N CYS A 92 7.20 -3.40 -17.14
CA CYS A 92 8.23 -3.66 -16.13
C CYS A 92 8.54 -5.16 -15.98
N TYR A 93 7.51 -6.02 -15.84
CA TYR A 93 7.71 -7.46 -15.65
C TYR A 93 8.35 -8.16 -16.85
N MET A 94 8.12 -7.66 -18.06
CA MET A 94 8.70 -8.21 -19.30
C MET A 94 10.10 -7.66 -19.59
N SER A 95 10.55 -6.65 -18.84
CA SER A 95 11.86 -6.02 -19.05
C SER A 95 13.04 -6.92 -18.71
N ARG A 96 14.18 -6.63 -19.30
CA ARG A 96 15.48 -7.22 -18.91
C ARG A 96 15.88 -6.78 -17.50
N ASP A 97 15.57 -5.56 -17.16
CA ASP A 97 15.87 -4.98 -15.85
C ASP A 97 15.13 -5.70 -14.72
N PHE A 98 13.91 -6.19 -14.95
CA PHE A 98 13.22 -7.01 -13.95
C PHE A 98 13.98 -8.33 -13.67
N ARG A 99 14.48 -8.99 -14.72
CA ARG A 99 15.26 -10.24 -14.58
C ARG A 99 16.59 -9.96 -13.90
N GLU A 100 17.27 -8.89 -14.28
CA GLU A 100 18.51 -8.43 -13.65
C GLU A 100 18.30 -8.12 -12.17
N GLY A 101 17.24 -7.40 -11.82
CA GLY A 101 16.91 -7.08 -10.43
C GLY A 101 16.64 -8.34 -9.59
N LEU A 102 15.93 -9.31 -10.14
CA LEU A 102 15.66 -10.57 -9.48
C LEU A 102 16.96 -11.38 -9.26
N ASP A 103 17.79 -11.50 -10.29
CA ASP A 103 19.07 -12.20 -10.22
C ASP A 103 20.04 -11.53 -9.24
N ALA A 104 20.14 -10.21 -9.28
CA ALA A 104 20.96 -9.43 -8.36
C ALA A 104 20.51 -9.61 -6.90
N PHE A 105 19.20 -9.63 -6.65
CA PHE A 105 18.63 -9.87 -5.33
C PHE A 105 18.96 -11.27 -4.80
N LEU A 106 18.77 -12.32 -5.62
CA LEU A 106 19.06 -13.70 -5.25
C LEU A 106 20.56 -13.94 -4.97
N ASN A 107 21.43 -13.30 -5.76
CA ASN A 107 22.88 -13.40 -5.64
C ASN A 107 23.52 -12.36 -4.72
N LYS A 108 22.71 -11.53 -4.03
CA LYS A 108 23.15 -10.49 -3.09
C LYS A 108 24.21 -9.53 -3.68
N ARG A 109 24.05 -9.15 -4.94
CA ARG A 109 24.94 -8.23 -5.68
C ARG A 109 24.17 -6.97 -6.06
N GLN A 110 24.90 -5.94 -6.46
CA GLN A 110 24.30 -4.74 -7.04
C GLN A 110 23.78 -5.03 -8.45
N PRO A 111 22.54 -4.59 -8.78
CA PRO A 111 22.01 -4.72 -10.13
C PRO A 111 22.65 -3.74 -11.10
N GLN A 112 22.67 -4.10 -12.38
CA GLN A 112 23.15 -3.28 -13.48
C GLN A 112 21.97 -2.98 -14.41
N TRP A 113 21.37 -1.80 -14.24
CA TRP A 113 20.19 -1.41 -14.98
C TRP A 113 20.54 -0.97 -16.41
N ALA A 114 19.79 -1.50 -17.39
CA ALA A 114 19.94 -1.15 -18.80
C ALA A 114 18.82 -0.24 -19.32
N GLY A 115 17.69 -0.17 -18.61
CA GLY A 115 16.51 0.58 -19.03
C GLY A 115 15.70 -0.13 -20.12
N GLU A 116 15.79 -1.47 -20.23
CA GLU A 116 15.17 -2.28 -21.28
C GLU A 116 14.31 -3.42 -20.71
#